data_3f9ae4e4067b88c459591042f64ff87d
#
_entry.id   3f9ae4e4067b88c459591042f64ff87d
#
_cell.length_a   1.000
_cell.length_b   1.000
_cell.length_c   1.000
_cell.angle_alpha   90.00
_cell.angle_beta   90.00
_cell.angle_gamma   90.00
#
_symmetry.space_group_name_H-M   'P 1'
#
loop_
_entity.id
_entity.type
_entity.pdbx_description
1 polymer ?
#
loop_
_entity_poly.entity_id
_entity_poly.type
_entity_poly.pdbx_seq_one_letter_code
_entity_poly.pdbx_strand_id
1 'polypeptide(L)'
;MLEALRTAGNPGRGAHEPTLHASRLVYAARCAISKLLNAPDPSCIAFAANATQALNTALGGLFAPGDHIITTVCEHNSVLRALYRLRDQEGVQLSFAGVDEKGRLQYDGWQGLIQPNTKAVV
;
A
#
# COMPACT_ATOMS: atom_id res chain seq x y z
N MET A 1 -7.50 6.33 23.14
CA MET A 1 -6.16 5.68 23.21
C MET A 1 -5.83 5.14 24.61
N LEU A 2 -5.83 5.94 25.67
CA LEU A 2 -5.54 5.49 27.03
C LEU A 2 -6.46 4.36 27.55
N GLU A 3 -7.73 4.39 27.24
CA GLU A 3 -8.69 3.35 27.58
C GLU A 3 -8.35 2.01 26.90
N ALA A 4 -8.06 2.04 25.61
CA ALA A 4 -7.67 0.86 24.86
C ALA A 4 -6.38 0.20 25.41
N LEU A 5 -5.41 1.01 25.83
CA LEU A 5 -4.18 0.51 26.47
C LEU A 5 -4.41 -0.19 27.82
N ARG A 6 -5.48 0.20 28.54
CA ARG A 6 -5.83 -0.38 29.85
C ARG A 6 -6.72 -1.61 29.76
N THR A 7 -7.55 -1.69 28.70
CA THR A 7 -8.65 -2.66 28.63
C THR A 7 -8.51 -3.66 27.50
N ALA A 8 -7.69 -3.37 26.47
CA ALA A 8 -7.59 -4.22 25.28
C ALA A 8 -6.65 -5.41 25.50
N GLY A 9 -7.16 -6.61 25.18
CA GLY A 9 -6.38 -7.81 25.02
C GLY A 9 -5.84 -7.98 23.59
N ASN A 10 -5.23 -9.15 23.30
CA ASN A 10 -4.73 -9.47 21.96
C ASN A 10 -5.93 -9.78 21.02
N PRO A 11 -6.23 -8.96 20.02
CA PRO A 11 -7.35 -9.20 19.11
C PRO A 11 -7.12 -10.50 18.31
N GLY A 12 -8.17 -11.32 18.20
CA GLY A 12 -8.20 -12.52 17.35
C GLY A 12 -7.65 -13.80 18.00
N ARG A 13 -7.20 -13.78 19.27
CA ARG A 13 -6.69 -14.97 19.96
C ARG A 13 -7.29 -15.15 21.36
N GLY A 14 -8.53 -15.57 21.43
CA GLY A 14 -9.23 -15.87 22.67
C GLY A 14 -10.67 -15.37 22.70
N ALA A 15 -11.45 -15.88 23.65
CA ALA A 15 -12.86 -15.56 23.82
C ALA A 15 -13.16 -14.76 25.10
N HIS A 16 -12.14 -14.27 25.81
CA HIS A 16 -12.31 -13.47 27.01
C HIS A 16 -12.58 -12.00 26.68
N GLU A 17 -13.28 -11.30 27.57
CA GLU A 17 -13.84 -9.97 27.31
C GLU A 17 -12.81 -8.93 26.80
N PRO A 18 -11.58 -8.80 27.34
CA PRO A 18 -10.57 -7.88 26.80
C PRO A 18 -10.21 -8.13 25.33
N THR A 19 -10.15 -9.39 24.91
CA THR A 19 -9.87 -9.77 23.51
C THR A 19 -11.04 -9.45 22.60
N LEU A 20 -12.27 -9.74 23.04
CA LEU A 20 -13.49 -9.40 22.29
C LEU A 20 -13.63 -7.89 22.13
N HIS A 21 -13.34 -7.13 23.19
CA HIS A 21 -13.33 -5.67 23.15
C HIS A 21 -12.32 -5.14 22.12
N ALA A 22 -11.09 -5.61 22.15
CA ALA A 22 -10.06 -5.23 21.17
C ALA A 22 -10.46 -5.59 19.74
N SER A 23 -11.02 -6.77 19.52
CA SER A 23 -11.51 -7.20 18.19
C SER A 23 -12.62 -6.31 17.65
N ARG A 24 -13.57 -5.91 18.52
CA ARG A 24 -14.66 -4.98 18.16
C ARG A 24 -14.12 -3.60 17.78
N LEU A 25 -13.12 -3.07 18.51
CA LEU A 25 -12.46 -1.78 18.18
C LEU A 25 -11.79 -1.82 16.82
N VAL A 26 -11.00 -2.87 16.53
CA VAL A 26 -10.35 -3.04 15.23
C VAL A 26 -11.36 -3.16 14.11
N TYR A 27 -12.43 -3.94 14.32
CA TYR A 27 -13.48 -4.09 13.31
C TYR A 27 -14.24 -2.78 13.06
N ALA A 28 -14.59 -2.04 14.11
CA ALA A 28 -15.24 -0.73 13.97
C ALA A 28 -14.36 0.26 13.18
N ALA A 29 -13.05 0.27 13.43
CA ALA A 29 -12.10 1.07 12.66
C ALA A 29 -12.08 0.67 11.17
N ARG A 30 -12.06 -0.63 10.86
CA ARG A 30 -12.17 -1.13 9.48
C ARG A 30 -13.45 -0.67 8.80
N CYS A 31 -14.59 -0.78 9.48
CA CYS A 31 -15.87 -0.31 8.97
C CYS A 31 -15.87 1.19 8.66
N ALA A 32 -15.27 2.01 9.52
CA ALA A 32 -15.18 3.45 9.31
C ALA A 32 -14.33 3.79 8.08
N ILE A 33 -13.17 3.16 7.93
CA ILE A 33 -12.27 3.35 6.79
C ILE A 33 -12.90 2.79 5.50
N SER A 34 -13.54 1.61 5.55
CA SER A 34 -14.26 1.03 4.42
C SER A 34 -15.31 2.00 3.86
N LYS A 35 -16.11 2.63 4.74
CA LYS A 35 -17.07 3.66 4.33
C LYS A 35 -16.41 4.88 3.71
N LEU A 36 -15.32 5.37 4.31
CA LEU A 36 -14.58 6.54 3.80
C LEU A 36 -14.03 6.29 2.39
N LEU A 37 -13.50 5.09 2.14
CA LEU A 37 -12.88 4.70 0.87
C LEU A 37 -13.86 4.06 -0.12
N ASN A 38 -15.13 3.95 0.24
CA ASN A 38 -16.15 3.24 -0.54
C ASN A 38 -15.71 1.80 -0.90
N ALA A 39 -15.01 1.13 0.02
CA ALA A 39 -14.59 -0.25 -0.16
C ALA A 39 -15.80 -1.19 -0.01
N PRO A 40 -15.87 -2.30 -0.77
CA PRO A 40 -17.04 -3.18 -0.79
C PRO A 40 -17.29 -3.89 0.54
N ASP A 41 -16.23 -4.14 1.29
CA ASP A 41 -16.28 -4.88 2.55
C ASP A 41 -15.17 -4.43 3.52
N PRO A 42 -15.43 -4.33 4.84
CA PRO A 42 -14.41 -4.02 5.83
C PRO A 42 -13.23 -5.00 5.88
N SER A 43 -13.41 -6.24 5.41
CA SER A 43 -12.33 -7.23 5.31
C SER A 43 -11.26 -6.85 4.27
N CYS A 44 -11.59 -5.98 3.30
CA CYS A 44 -10.66 -5.42 2.34
C CYS A 44 -9.70 -4.39 2.95
N ILE A 45 -9.93 -3.98 4.21
CA ILE A 45 -9.06 -3.05 4.92
C ILE A 45 -8.06 -3.84 5.77
N ALA A 46 -6.80 -3.76 5.43
CA ALA A 46 -5.69 -4.30 6.22
C ALA A 46 -4.92 -3.16 6.90
N PHE A 47 -4.63 -3.31 8.20
CA PHE A 47 -3.79 -2.37 8.92
C PHE A 47 -2.32 -2.78 8.87
N ALA A 48 -1.45 -1.79 8.73
CA ALA A 48 0.00 -1.95 8.83
C ALA A 48 0.55 -1.02 9.92
N ALA A 49 1.73 -1.30 10.43
CA ALA A 49 2.35 -0.48 11.48
C ALA A 49 2.73 0.93 10.98
N ASN A 50 2.96 1.08 9.69
CA ASN A 50 3.29 2.35 9.03
C ASN A 50 3.09 2.24 7.50
N ALA A 51 3.16 3.40 6.82
CA ALA A 51 3.01 3.48 5.37
C ALA A 51 4.06 2.65 4.60
N THR A 52 5.30 2.61 5.08
CA THR A 52 6.37 1.81 4.46
C THR A 52 6.01 0.32 4.42
N GLN A 53 5.51 -0.22 5.53
CA GLN A 53 5.07 -1.61 5.59
C GLN A 53 3.86 -1.86 4.68
N ALA A 54 2.88 -0.94 4.69
CA ALA A 54 1.70 -1.05 3.83
C ALA A 54 2.09 -1.08 2.34
N LEU A 55 2.94 -0.15 1.90
CA LEU A 55 3.45 -0.07 0.53
C LEU A 55 4.23 -1.33 0.14
N ASN A 56 5.16 -1.80 0.98
CA ASN A 56 5.93 -3.02 0.70
C ASN A 56 5.04 -4.26 0.60
N THR A 57 4.01 -4.36 1.44
CA THR A 57 3.05 -5.46 1.38
C THR A 57 2.22 -5.41 0.10
N ALA A 58 1.69 -4.23 -0.25
CA ALA A 58 0.89 -4.05 -1.45
C ALA A 58 1.72 -4.31 -2.73
N LEU A 59 2.86 -3.65 -2.85
CA LEU A 59 3.74 -3.80 -4.02
C LEU A 59 4.24 -5.24 -4.18
N GLY A 60 4.64 -5.90 -3.08
CA GLY A 60 5.11 -7.28 -3.13
C GLY A 60 4.04 -8.33 -3.44
N GLY A 61 2.75 -7.98 -3.30
CA GLY A 61 1.64 -8.90 -3.57
C GLY A 61 0.90 -8.66 -4.89
N LEU A 62 1.17 -7.57 -5.60
CA LEU A 62 0.38 -7.14 -6.77
C LEU A 62 1.03 -7.51 -8.11
N PHE A 63 2.33 -7.74 -8.15
CA PHE A 63 3.09 -7.85 -9.39
C PHE A 63 3.75 -9.21 -9.54
N ALA A 64 3.90 -9.63 -10.81
CA ALA A 64 4.54 -10.87 -11.23
C ALA A 64 5.71 -10.58 -12.18
N PRO A 65 6.64 -11.52 -12.39
CA PRO A 65 7.70 -11.39 -13.38
C PRO A 65 7.17 -10.99 -14.76
N GLY A 66 7.78 -9.97 -15.36
CA GLY A 66 7.38 -9.43 -16.66
C GLY A 66 6.32 -8.32 -16.60
N ASP A 67 5.67 -8.07 -15.45
CA ASP A 67 4.80 -6.91 -15.30
C ASP A 67 5.60 -5.60 -15.40
N HIS A 68 4.98 -4.55 -15.95
CA HIS A 68 5.58 -3.24 -16.08
C HIS A 68 4.88 -2.24 -15.15
N ILE A 69 5.70 -1.43 -14.47
CA ILE A 69 5.25 -0.38 -13.55
C ILE A 69 5.84 0.96 -14.00
N ILE A 70 4.99 1.98 -14.05
CA ILE A 70 5.42 3.37 -14.23
C ILE A 70 5.46 4.02 -12.86
N THR A 71 6.55 4.69 -12.55
CA THR A 71 6.73 5.46 -11.32
C THR A 71 7.36 6.81 -11.62
N THR A 72 7.66 7.62 -10.60
CA THR A 72 8.28 8.92 -10.78
C THR A 72 9.70 8.94 -10.23
N VAL A 73 10.53 9.89 -10.73
CA VAL A 73 11.84 10.15 -10.13
C VAL A 73 11.77 10.85 -8.78
N CYS A 74 10.57 11.30 -8.38
CA CYS A 74 10.32 12.04 -7.14
C CYS A 74 9.79 11.16 -5.99
N GLU A 75 9.72 9.84 -6.21
CA GLU A 75 9.14 8.95 -5.21
C GLU A 75 9.98 8.84 -3.94
N HIS A 76 9.27 8.61 -2.83
CA HIS A 76 9.89 8.35 -1.56
C HIS A 76 10.60 6.98 -1.53
N ASN A 77 11.66 6.86 -0.74
CA ASN A 77 12.44 5.61 -0.60
C ASN A 77 11.61 4.38 -0.19
N SER A 78 10.49 4.55 0.51
CA SER A 78 9.59 3.45 0.85
C SER A 78 8.95 2.79 -0.38
N VAL A 79 8.77 3.54 -1.46
CA VAL A 79 8.29 3.07 -2.76
C VAL A 79 9.47 2.56 -3.59
N LEU A 80 10.50 3.41 -3.80
CA LEU A 80 11.63 3.09 -4.68
C LEU A 80 12.36 1.81 -4.29
N ARG A 81 12.60 1.59 -2.98
CA ARG A 81 13.27 0.36 -2.51
C ARG A 81 12.46 -0.89 -2.81
N ALA A 82 11.14 -0.83 -2.66
CA ALA A 82 10.26 -1.94 -2.99
C ALA A 82 10.25 -2.21 -4.50
N LEU A 83 10.16 -1.16 -5.33
CA LEU A 83 10.18 -1.27 -6.79
C LEU A 83 11.53 -1.81 -7.30
N TYR A 84 12.66 -1.33 -6.79
CA TYR A 84 13.98 -1.85 -7.17
C TYR A 84 14.15 -3.32 -6.79
N ARG A 85 13.65 -3.74 -5.61
CA ARG A 85 13.63 -5.16 -5.24
C ARG A 85 12.83 -5.99 -6.23
N LEU A 86 11.63 -5.55 -6.61
CA LEU A 86 10.80 -6.23 -7.61
C LEU A 86 11.51 -6.33 -8.96
N ARG A 87 12.16 -5.27 -9.41
CA ARG A 87 12.96 -5.26 -10.65
C ARG A 87 14.12 -6.26 -10.57
N ASP A 88 14.92 -6.18 -9.51
CA ASP A 88 16.22 -6.87 -9.43
C ASP A 88 16.06 -8.36 -9.06
N GLN A 89 15.01 -8.72 -8.32
CA GLN A 89 14.81 -10.07 -7.81
C GLN A 89 13.65 -10.81 -8.46
N GLU A 90 12.64 -10.10 -8.95
CA GLU A 90 11.39 -10.69 -9.43
C GLU A 90 11.13 -10.41 -10.93
N GLY A 91 12.02 -9.68 -11.60
CA GLY A 91 11.92 -9.47 -13.06
C GLY A 91 10.80 -8.50 -13.49
N VAL A 92 10.35 -7.63 -12.60
CA VAL A 92 9.41 -6.54 -12.92
C VAL A 92 10.15 -5.44 -13.68
N GLN A 93 9.49 -4.84 -14.67
CA GLN A 93 10.03 -3.75 -15.47
C GLN A 93 9.59 -2.41 -14.91
N LEU A 94 10.49 -1.42 -14.89
CA LEU A 94 10.20 -0.08 -14.37
C LEU A 94 10.46 0.98 -15.44
N SER A 95 9.52 1.91 -15.59
CA SER A 95 9.71 3.18 -16.29
C SER A 95 9.53 4.34 -15.32
N PHE A 96 10.33 5.40 -15.51
CA PHE A 96 10.34 6.56 -14.62
C PHE A 96 9.84 7.80 -15.38
N ALA A 97 8.77 8.41 -14.89
CA ALA A 97 8.38 9.74 -15.32
C ALA A 97 9.33 10.78 -14.75
N GLY A 98 9.86 11.62 -15.61
CA GLY A 98 10.83 12.65 -15.26
C GLY A 98 10.19 13.95 -14.74
N VAL A 99 11.07 14.90 -14.42
CA VAL A 99 10.70 16.27 -14.03
C VAL A 99 11.26 17.28 -15.01
N ASP A 100 10.67 18.47 -15.05
CA ASP A 100 11.22 19.61 -15.78
C ASP A 100 12.39 20.25 -15.01
N GLU A 101 13.01 21.27 -15.59
CA GLU A 101 14.12 22.03 -14.98
C GLU A 101 13.76 22.69 -13.65
N LYS A 102 12.46 22.84 -13.35
CA LYS A 102 11.92 23.38 -12.10
C LYS A 102 11.52 22.31 -11.10
N GLY A 103 11.78 21.03 -11.39
CA GLY A 103 11.44 19.90 -10.54
C GLY A 103 9.96 19.51 -10.55
N ARG A 104 9.17 19.94 -11.55
CA ARG A 104 7.75 19.59 -11.66
C ARG A 104 7.59 18.36 -12.54
N LEU A 105 6.75 17.41 -12.13
CA LEU A 105 6.45 16.21 -12.92
C LEU A 105 5.94 16.56 -14.33
N GLN A 106 6.50 15.91 -15.33
CA GLN A 106 6.10 16.06 -16.73
C GLN A 106 5.00 15.05 -17.04
N TYR A 107 3.75 15.48 -16.97
CA TYR A 107 2.59 14.62 -17.22
C TYR A 107 2.38 14.28 -18.70
N ASP A 108 2.81 15.14 -19.61
CA ASP A 108 2.57 14.99 -21.07
C ASP A 108 3.32 13.78 -21.67
N GLY A 109 4.37 13.29 -21.02
CA GLY A 109 5.17 12.14 -21.45
C GLY A 109 4.68 10.78 -20.97
N TRP A 110 3.70 10.71 -20.09
CA TRP A 110 3.29 9.45 -19.43
C TRP A 110 2.68 8.43 -20.39
N GLN A 111 1.93 8.92 -21.39
CA GLN A 111 1.35 8.05 -22.42
C GLN A 111 2.41 7.27 -23.19
N GLY A 112 3.57 7.87 -23.44
CA GLY A 112 4.71 7.23 -24.10
C GLY A 112 5.42 6.17 -23.26
N LEU A 113 5.18 6.15 -21.93
CA LEU A 113 5.72 5.13 -21.03
C LEU A 113 4.83 3.89 -20.93
N ILE A 114 3.57 3.96 -21.37
CA ILE A 114 2.63 2.85 -21.29
C ILE A 114 3.04 1.76 -22.27
N GLN A 115 3.19 0.55 -21.79
CA GLN A 115 3.51 -0.66 -22.55
C GLN A 115 2.34 -1.65 -22.48
N PRO A 116 2.25 -2.64 -23.39
CA PRO A 116 1.18 -3.65 -23.34
C PRO A 116 1.08 -4.42 -22.01
N ASN A 117 2.20 -4.57 -21.32
CA ASN A 117 2.31 -5.21 -20.01
C ASN A 117 2.31 -4.23 -18.82
N THR A 118 1.96 -2.95 -19.04
CA THR A 118 1.84 -1.97 -17.95
C THR A 118 0.68 -2.37 -17.03
N LYS A 119 1.01 -2.63 -15.77
CA LYS A 119 0.08 -3.11 -14.77
C LYS A 119 -0.37 -1.99 -13.82
N ALA A 120 0.52 -1.06 -13.52
CA ALA A 120 0.25 0.01 -12.57
C ALA A 120 1.08 1.27 -12.83
N VAL A 121 0.56 2.35 -12.28
CA VAL A 121 1.30 3.60 -12.00
C VAL A 121 1.39 3.73 -10.49
N VAL A 122 2.59 3.95 -9.96
CA VAL A 122 2.88 4.02 -8.53
C VAL A 122 3.60 5.32 -8.21
#